data_6eed61592259b12f583fe30a500f0fe7
#
_entry.id   6eed61592259b12f583fe30a500f0fe7
#
_cell.length_a   1.000
_cell.length_b   1.000
_cell.length_c   1.000
_cell.angle_alpha   90.00
_cell.angle_beta   90.00
_cell.angle_gamma   90.00
#
_symmetry.space_group_name_H-M   'P 1'
#
loop_
_entity.id
_entity.type
_entity.pdbx_description
1 polymer ?
#
loop_
_entity_poly.entity_id
_entity_poly.type
_entity_poly.pdbx_seq_one_letter_code
_entity_poly.pdbx_strand_id
1 'polypeptide(L)'
;MEITKKIFWTEAMKGGTVMGLVAAALQLTRVSLALGGWMSILSLVLFILLTYGFTRRIAGMADAREGFSYGRCMGFVLAMMLFTGVIFGFASALINNFLIKEAVTEAIDLQMATMQDLLPQAQFDMVYDALYSAMFNPLVLVICYVIGYFIQG
;
A
#
# COMPACT_ATOMS: atom_id res chain seq x y z
N MET A 1 -30.56 -1.88 10.30
CA MET A 1 -30.39 -2.34 8.89
C MET A 1 -29.29 -3.39 8.88
N GLU A 2 -29.61 -4.58 8.46
CA GLU A 2 -28.63 -5.66 8.40
C GLU A 2 -27.57 -5.31 7.35
N ILE A 3 -26.27 -5.36 7.72
CA ILE A 3 -25.18 -5.10 6.77
C ILE A 3 -25.11 -6.28 5.82
N THR A 4 -25.71 -6.12 4.64
CA THR A 4 -25.64 -7.11 3.57
C THR A 4 -24.18 -7.28 3.11
N LYS A 5 -23.78 -8.50 2.72
CA LYS A 5 -22.43 -8.74 2.15
C LYS A 5 -22.06 -7.74 1.06
N LYS A 6 -23.03 -7.33 0.24
CA LYS A 6 -22.83 -6.32 -0.82
C LYS A 6 -22.41 -4.96 -0.26
N ILE A 7 -23.06 -4.47 0.80
CA ILE A 7 -22.71 -3.19 1.43
C ILE A 7 -21.30 -3.26 2.02
N PHE A 8 -20.98 -4.36 2.71
CA PHE A 8 -19.66 -4.59 3.30
C PHE A 8 -18.54 -4.47 2.25
N TRP A 9 -18.63 -5.23 1.16
CA TRP A 9 -17.62 -5.21 0.11
C TRP A 9 -17.56 -3.89 -0.65
N THR A 10 -18.70 -3.25 -0.89
CA THR A 10 -18.76 -1.94 -1.56
C THR A 10 -18.09 -0.85 -0.72
N GLU A 11 -18.34 -0.81 0.58
CA GLU A 11 -17.71 0.18 1.47
C GLU A 11 -16.22 -0.12 1.70
N ALA A 12 -15.82 -1.40 1.79
CA ALA A 12 -14.42 -1.79 1.86
C ALA A 12 -13.65 -1.39 0.58
N MET A 13 -14.26 -1.59 -0.59
CA MET A 13 -13.67 -1.18 -1.87
C MET A 13 -13.53 0.34 -1.98
N LYS A 14 -14.56 1.11 -1.59
CA LYS A 14 -14.49 2.58 -1.56
C LYS A 14 -13.40 3.07 -0.62
N GLY A 15 -13.35 2.54 0.61
CA GLY A 15 -12.33 2.88 1.60
C GLY A 15 -10.92 2.55 1.10
N GLY A 16 -10.72 1.35 0.58
CA GLY A 16 -9.44 0.92 0.04
C GLY A 16 -8.98 1.74 -1.17
N THR A 17 -9.92 2.10 -2.07
CA THR A 17 -9.60 2.97 -3.22
C THR A 17 -9.17 4.36 -2.76
N VAL A 18 -9.91 4.99 -1.85
CA VAL A 18 -9.54 6.30 -1.30
C VAL A 18 -8.18 6.25 -0.63
N MET A 19 -7.94 5.25 0.22
CA MET A 19 -6.66 5.07 0.91
C MET A 19 -5.51 4.82 -0.07
N GLY A 20 -5.71 3.98 -1.08
CA GLY A 20 -4.71 3.70 -2.11
C GLY A 20 -4.36 4.95 -2.93
N LEU A 21 -5.34 5.75 -3.31
CA LEU A 21 -5.12 7.01 -4.03
C LEU A 21 -4.42 8.06 -3.15
N VAL A 22 -4.79 8.19 -1.88
CA VAL A 22 -4.12 9.08 -0.93
C VAL A 22 -2.67 8.66 -0.74
N ALA A 23 -2.40 7.37 -0.58
CA ALA A 23 -1.04 6.84 -0.47
C ALA A 23 -0.20 7.13 -1.74
N ALA A 24 -0.79 6.98 -2.93
CA ALA A 24 -0.14 7.30 -4.20
C ALA A 24 0.17 8.81 -4.33
N ALA A 25 -0.77 9.67 -3.93
CA ALA A 25 -0.56 11.12 -3.91
C ALA A 25 0.56 11.53 -2.95
N LEU A 26 0.62 10.91 -1.76
CA LEU A 26 1.69 11.14 -0.80
C LEU A 26 3.05 10.65 -1.33
N GLN A 27 3.09 9.53 -2.03
CA GLN A 27 4.31 9.04 -2.68
C GLN A 27 4.81 10.03 -3.73
N LEU A 28 3.91 10.54 -4.60
CA LEU A 28 4.26 11.56 -5.59
C LEU A 28 4.79 12.83 -4.93
N THR A 29 4.12 13.32 -3.89
CA THR A 29 4.55 14.51 -3.15
C THR A 29 5.92 14.32 -2.50
N ARG A 30 6.16 13.15 -1.92
CA ARG A 30 7.46 12.81 -1.31
C ARG A 30 8.59 12.85 -2.33
N VAL A 31 8.37 12.31 -3.51
CA VAL A 31 9.35 12.30 -4.60
C VAL A 31 9.59 13.71 -5.15
N SER A 32 8.51 14.47 -5.38
CA SER A 32 8.60 15.81 -5.98
C SER A 32 9.24 16.87 -5.07
N LEU A 33 9.01 16.77 -3.76
CA LEU A 33 9.44 17.80 -2.80
C LEU A 33 10.64 17.39 -1.95
N ALA A 34 11.21 16.18 -2.15
CA ALA A 34 12.30 15.63 -1.35
C ALA A 34 12.07 15.75 0.17
N LEU A 35 10.81 15.74 0.59
CA LEU A 35 10.41 15.88 2.00
C LEU A 35 10.71 14.58 2.74
N GLY A 36 11.67 14.64 3.67
CA GLY A 36 12.13 13.50 4.45
C GLY A 36 11.09 12.89 5.42
N GLY A 37 11.51 12.55 6.64
CA GLY A 37 10.73 11.77 7.62
C GLY A 37 9.34 12.30 7.98
N TRP A 38 9.06 13.60 7.84
CA TRP A 38 7.75 14.19 8.11
C TRP A 38 6.60 13.61 7.26
N MET A 39 6.89 13.26 6.01
CA MET A 39 5.87 12.66 5.11
C MET A 39 5.50 11.25 5.56
N SER A 40 6.41 10.52 6.18
CA SER A 40 6.10 9.19 6.74
C SER A 40 5.15 9.30 7.94
N ILE A 41 5.36 10.29 8.80
CA ILE A 41 4.46 10.56 9.95
C ILE A 41 3.09 11.01 9.45
N LEU A 42 3.04 11.92 8.48
CA LEU A 42 1.78 12.39 7.88
C LEU A 42 1.02 11.23 7.23
N SER A 43 1.72 10.37 6.50
CA SER A 43 1.13 9.18 5.89
C SER A 43 0.53 8.24 6.93
N LEU A 44 1.25 7.99 8.04
CA LEU A 44 0.77 7.15 9.14
C LEU A 44 -0.48 7.74 9.78
N VAL A 45 -0.47 9.03 10.08
CA VAL A 45 -1.63 9.73 10.69
C VAL A 45 -2.85 9.67 9.77
N LEU A 46 -2.69 9.99 8.49
CA LEU A 46 -3.78 9.92 7.50
C LEU A 46 -4.32 8.49 7.37
N PHE A 47 -3.44 7.50 7.36
CA PHE A 47 -3.81 6.10 7.27
C PHE A 47 -4.69 5.68 8.47
N ILE A 48 -4.30 6.04 9.69
CA ILE A 48 -5.07 5.76 10.91
C ILE A 48 -6.43 6.49 10.87
N LEU A 49 -6.45 7.76 10.49
CA LEU A 49 -7.68 8.56 10.43
C LEU A 49 -8.66 8.03 9.39
N LEU A 50 -8.19 7.66 8.21
CA LEU A 50 -9.03 7.09 7.15
C LEU A 50 -9.57 5.72 7.56
N THR A 51 -8.71 4.85 8.10
CA THR A 51 -9.14 3.53 8.60
C THR A 51 -10.22 3.69 9.68
N TYR A 52 -10.00 4.55 10.66
CA TYR A 52 -10.98 4.84 11.70
C TYR A 52 -12.28 5.41 11.13
N GLY A 53 -12.19 6.39 10.23
CA GLY A 53 -13.35 7.03 9.60
C GLY A 53 -14.25 6.05 8.85
N PHE A 54 -13.65 5.19 8.00
CA PHE A 54 -14.39 4.18 7.24
C PHE A 54 -14.97 3.09 8.15
N THR A 55 -14.20 2.64 9.15
CA THR A 55 -14.67 1.64 10.12
C THR A 55 -15.83 2.19 10.96
N ARG A 56 -15.73 3.41 11.43
CA ARG A 56 -16.82 4.09 12.16
C ARG A 56 -18.07 4.26 11.29
N ARG A 57 -17.89 4.59 10.02
CA ARG A 57 -18.98 4.74 9.07
C ARG A 57 -19.75 3.44 8.87
N ILE A 58 -19.05 2.33 8.64
CA ILE A 58 -19.71 1.03 8.45
C ILE A 58 -20.34 0.54 9.76
N ALA A 59 -19.68 0.77 10.91
CA ALA A 59 -20.25 0.44 12.21
C ALA A 59 -21.56 1.22 12.50
N GLY A 60 -21.64 2.49 12.07
CA GLY A 60 -22.85 3.29 12.16
C GLY A 60 -24.00 2.83 11.27
N MET A 61 -23.73 2.00 10.26
CA MET A 61 -24.76 1.37 9.41
C MET A 61 -25.30 0.06 10.00
N ALA A 62 -24.62 -0.50 11.03
CA ALA A 62 -25.06 -1.71 11.70
C ALA A 62 -26.30 -1.47 12.54
N ASP A 63 -27.14 -2.51 12.70
CA ASP A 63 -28.30 -2.42 13.57
C ASP A 63 -27.85 -2.27 15.02
N ALA A 64 -28.46 -1.33 15.75
CA ALA A 64 -28.15 -1.07 17.16
C ALA A 64 -28.34 -2.30 18.06
N ARG A 65 -29.17 -3.26 17.64
CA ARG A 65 -29.43 -4.51 18.38
C ARG A 65 -28.37 -5.57 18.17
N GLU A 66 -27.77 -5.63 16.97
CA GLU A 66 -26.76 -6.64 16.64
C GLU A 66 -25.34 -6.16 16.93
N GLY A 67 -25.11 -4.84 16.91
CA GLY A 67 -23.80 -4.24 17.03
C GLY A 67 -22.87 -4.57 15.85
N PHE A 68 -21.70 -3.98 15.84
CA PHE A 68 -20.62 -4.31 14.88
C PHE A 68 -19.56 -5.10 15.64
N SER A 69 -19.57 -6.44 15.52
CA SER A 69 -18.66 -7.28 16.29
C SER A 69 -17.20 -7.02 15.89
N TYR A 70 -16.29 -7.23 16.85
CA TYR A 70 -14.84 -7.07 16.62
C TYR A 70 -14.34 -7.87 15.39
N GLY A 71 -14.79 -9.12 15.22
CA GLY A 71 -14.44 -9.93 14.06
C GLY A 71 -14.91 -9.35 12.72
N ARG A 72 -16.12 -8.75 12.68
CA ARG A 72 -16.61 -8.04 11.48
C ARG A 72 -15.79 -6.77 11.20
N CYS A 73 -15.42 -6.04 12.25
CA CYS A 73 -14.55 -4.86 12.16
C CYS A 73 -13.18 -5.23 11.57
N MET A 74 -12.54 -6.26 12.13
CA MET A 74 -11.25 -6.76 11.65
C MET A 74 -11.32 -7.21 10.19
N GLY A 75 -12.35 -8.01 9.84
CA GLY A 75 -12.57 -8.44 8.46
C GLY A 75 -12.78 -7.29 7.49
N PHE A 76 -13.45 -6.20 7.92
CA PHE A 76 -13.63 -5.00 7.12
C PHE A 76 -12.31 -4.27 6.87
N VAL A 77 -11.50 -4.09 7.92
CA VAL A 77 -10.18 -3.46 7.81
C VAL A 77 -9.28 -4.26 6.87
N LEU A 78 -9.22 -5.60 7.03
CA LEU A 78 -8.43 -6.47 6.16
C LEU A 78 -8.88 -6.39 4.69
N ALA A 79 -10.20 -6.41 4.43
CA ALA A 79 -10.74 -6.24 3.09
C ALA A 79 -10.37 -4.87 2.49
N MET A 80 -10.48 -3.80 3.28
CA MET A 80 -10.10 -2.46 2.86
C MET A 80 -8.60 -2.35 2.56
N MET A 81 -7.73 -2.97 3.38
CA MET A 81 -6.29 -3.02 3.18
C MET A 81 -5.91 -3.79 1.89
N LEU A 82 -6.61 -4.86 1.59
CA LEU A 82 -6.41 -5.60 0.34
C LEU A 82 -6.65 -4.69 -0.87
N PHE A 83 -7.76 -3.96 -0.91
CA PHE A 83 -8.03 -3.02 -1.99
C PHE A 83 -7.03 -1.86 -2.03
N THR A 84 -6.61 -1.36 -0.86
CA THR A 84 -5.56 -0.35 -0.76
C THR A 84 -4.26 -0.83 -1.41
N GLY A 85 -3.82 -2.04 -1.10
CA GLY A 85 -2.61 -2.65 -1.65
C GLY A 85 -2.68 -2.81 -3.17
N VAL A 86 -3.83 -3.24 -3.71
CA VAL A 86 -4.02 -3.36 -5.16
C VAL A 86 -3.92 -2.00 -5.85
N ILE A 87 -4.69 -1.01 -5.38
CA ILE A 87 -4.70 0.34 -6.00
C ILE A 87 -3.33 1.00 -5.88
N PHE A 88 -2.74 0.97 -4.69
CA PHE A 88 -1.42 1.57 -4.47
C PHE A 88 -0.31 0.86 -5.23
N GLY A 89 -0.35 -0.48 -5.34
CA GLY A 89 0.60 -1.26 -6.11
C GLY A 89 0.61 -0.88 -7.59
N PHE A 90 -0.57 -0.76 -8.20
CA PHE A 90 -0.69 -0.28 -9.59
C PHE A 90 -0.22 1.17 -9.74
N ALA A 91 -0.64 2.06 -8.84
CA ALA A 91 -0.21 3.46 -8.86
C ALA A 91 1.32 3.58 -8.71
N SER A 92 1.93 2.83 -7.79
CA SER A 92 3.38 2.79 -7.60
C SER A 92 4.11 2.27 -8.84
N ALA A 93 3.57 1.24 -9.51
CA ALA A 93 4.14 0.76 -10.76
C ALA A 93 4.15 1.83 -11.84
N LEU A 94 3.06 2.60 -11.98
CA LEU A 94 2.99 3.71 -12.92
C LEU A 94 3.99 4.81 -12.55
N ILE A 95 4.06 5.19 -11.28
CA ILE A 95 4.98 6.21 -10.79
C ILE A 95 6.43 5.78 -11.06
N ASN A 96 6.81 4.56 -10.69
CA ASN A 96 8.17 4.06 -10.86
C ASN A 96 8.58 3.96 -12.34
N ASN A 97 7.68 3.49 -13.21
CA ASN A 97 8.00 3.30 -14.63
C ASN A 97 8.01 4.59 -15.45
N PHE A 98 7.15 5.57 -15.11
CA PHE A 98 6.95 6.75 -15.96
C PHE A 98 7.51 8.05 -15.35
N LEU A 99 7.50 8.18 -14.02
CA LEU A 99 7.86 9.44 -13.37
C LEU A 99 9.25 9.43 -12.73
N ILE A 100 9.66 8.31 -12.13
CA ILE A 100 10.90 8.26 -11.34
C ILE A 100 11.81 7.08 -11.71
N LYS A 101 11.69 6.58 -12.94
CA LYS A 101 12.45 5.41 -13.39
C LYS A 101 13.96 5.55 -13.16
N GLU A 102 14.52 6.71 -13.53
CA GLU A 102 15.96 6.97 -13.39
C GLU A 102 16.38 6.98 -11.91
N ALA A 103 15.61 7.67 -11.05
CA ALA A 103 15.91 7.74 -9.62
C ALA A 103 15.81 6.37 -8.93
N VAL A 104 14.85 5.53 -9.33
CA VAL A 104 14.71 4.16 -8.80
C VAL A 104 15.86 3.28 -9.27
N THR A 105 16.25 3.39 -10.54
CA THR A 105 17.39 2.63 -11.08
C THR A 105 18.69 3.04 -10.39
N GLU A 106 18.95 4.33 -10.23
CA GLU A 106 20.13 4.84 -9.51
C GLU A 106 20.16 4.36 -8.05
N ALA A 107 19.00 4.34 -7.36
CA ALA A 107 18.91 3.81 -6.01
C ALA A 107 19.22 2.31 -5.93
N ILE A 108 18.79 1.51 -6.91
CA ILE A 108 19.11 0.09 -7.01
C ILE A 108 20.62 -0.08 -7.25
N ASP A 109 21.19 0.66 -8.19
CA ASP A 109 22.62 0.59 -8.52
C ASP A 109 23.48 0.95 -7.31
N LEU A 110 23.12 1.99 -6.57
CA LEU A 110 23.81 2.41 -5.35
C LEU A 110 23.73 1.33 -4.25
N GLN A 111 22.56 0.72 -4.07
CA GLN A 111 22.38 -0.35 -3.10
C GLN A 111 23.17 -1.60 -3.49
N MET A 112 23.19 -1.94 -4.76
CA MET A 112 23.93 -3.08 -5.28
C MET A 112 25.45 -2.86 -5.23
N ALA A 113 25.92 -1.64 -5.47
CA ALA A 113 27.34 -1.31 -5.32
C ALA A 113 27.88 -1.61 -3.91
N THR A 114 27.06 -1.42 -2.88
CA THR A 114 27.42 -1.75 -1.48
C THR A 114 27.49 -3.25 -1.21
N MET A 115 26.83 -4.07 -2.04
CA MET A 115 26.77 -5.53 -1.90
C MET A 115 27.72 -6.28 -2.83
N GLN A 116 28.35 -5.57 -3.77
CA GLN A 116 29.21 -6.18 -4.80
C GLN A 116 30.38 -6.98 -4.21
N ASP A 117 30.97 -6.48 -3.13
CA ASP A 117 32.10 -7.14 -2.45
C ASP A 117 31.65 -8.27 -1.49
N LEU A 118 30.35 -8.38 -1.21
CA LEU A 118 29.80 -9.31 -0.21
C LEU A 118 29.19 -10.56 -0.85
N LEU A 119 28.86 -10.52 -2.15
CA LEU A 119 28.12 -11.59 -2.82
C LEU A 119 28.93 -12.18 -4.00
N PRO A 120 28.90 -13.51 -4.21
CA PRO A 120 29.38 -14.12 -5.44
C PRO A 120 28.62 -13.58 -6.65
N GLN A 121 29.27 -13.46 -7.81
CA GLN A 121 28.72 -12.86 -9.04
C GLN A 121 27.35 -13.42 -9.42
N ALA A 122 27.17 -14.75 -9.37
CA ALA A 122 25.90 -15.39 -9.73
C ALA A 122 24.75 -15.03 -8.78
N GLN A 123 25.06 -14.79 -7.50
CA GLN A 123 24.06 -14.34 -6.53
C GLN A 123 23.78 -12.84 -6.68
N PHE A 124 24.79 -12.05 -7.00
CA PHE A 124 24.67 -10.64 -7.30
C PHE A 124 23.70 -10.39 -8.45
N ASP A 125 23.88 -11.06 -9.57
CA ASP A 125 23.02 -10.93 -10.75
C ASP A 125 21.56 -11.33 -10.43
N MET A 126 21.37 -12.42 -9.66
CA MET A 126 20.03 -12.86 -9.25
C MET A 126 19.33 -11.84 -8.33
N VAL A 127 20.06 -11.25 -7.39
CA VAL A 127 19.53 -10.22 -6.47
C VAL A 127 19.19 -8.94 -7.24
N TYR A 128 20.06 -8.55 -8.19
CA TYR A 128 19.82 -7.37 -9.04
C TYR A 128 18.54 -7.54 -9.86
N ASP A 129 18.39 -8.66 -10.55
CA ASP A 129 17.18 -8.94 -11.35
C ASP A 129 15.92 -9.01 -10.49
N ALA A 130 16.02 -9.59 -9.28
CA ALA A 130 14.91 -9.65 -8.35
C ALA A 130 14.50 -8.26 -7.84
N LEU A 131 15.45 -7.39 -7.49
CA LEU A 131 15.18 -6.01 -7.07
C LEU A 131 14.59 -5.19 -8.20
N TYR A 132 15.17 -5.29 -9.40
CA TYR A 132 14.65 -4.59 -10.57
C TYR A 132 13.21 -5.02 -10.89
N SER A 133 12.95 -6.32 -10.90
CA SER A 133 11.60 -6.87 -11.09
C SER A 133 10.63 -6.42 -9.99
N ALA A 134 11.08 -6.41 -8.73
CA ALA A 134 10.25 -5.97 -7.62
C ALA A 134 9.84 -4.49 -7.71
N MET A 135 10.69 -3.64 -8.28
CA MET A 135 10.43 -2.19 -8.35
C MET A 135 9.67 -1.75 -9.61
N PHE A 136 9.75 -2.50 -10.69
CA PHE A 136 9.17 -2.11 -11.98
C PHE A 136 8.05 -3.01 -12.47
N ASN A 137 7.99 -4.27 -12.04
CA ASN A 137 6.92 -5.18 -12.44
C ASN A 137 5.63 -4.89 -11.67
N PRO A 138 4.53 -4.49 -12.35
CA PRO A 138 3.29 -4.12 -11.67
C PRO A 138 2.67 -5.26 -10.88
N LEU A 139 2.79 -6.51 -11.35
CA LEU A 139 2.25 -7.67 -10.63
C LEU A 139 3.01 -7.92 -9.33
N VAL A 140 4.34 -7.84 -9.37
CA VAL A 140 5.18 -8.03 -8.18
C VAL A 140 4.92 -6.92 -7.17
N LEU A 141 4.84 -5.65 -7.61
CA LEU A 141 4.50 -4.52 -6.75
C LEU A 141 3.12 -4.68 -6.09
N VAL A 142 2.10 -5.04 -6.86
CA VAL A 142 0.76 -5.28 -6.31
C VAL A 142 0.80 -6.36 -5.23
N ILE A 143 1.46 -7.50 -5.50
CA ILE A 143 1.57 -8.59 -4.52
C ILE A 143 2.30 -8.12 -3.26
N CYS A 144 3.44 -7.45 -3.41
CA CYS A 144 4.21 -6.94 -2.27
C CYS A 144 3.41 -5.95 -1.42
N TYR A 145 2.71 -5.01 -2.04
CA TYR A 145 1.89 -4.04 -1.31
C TYR A 145 0.64 -4.65 -0.70
N VAL A 146 -0.03 -5.60 -1.38
CA VAL A 146 -1.16 -6.33 -0.79
C VAL A 146 -0.72 -7.07 0.47
N ILE A 147 0.40 -7.80 0.41
CA ILE A 147 0.94 -8.50 1.58
C ILE A 147 1.34 -7.49 2.68
N GLY A 148 2.03 -6.42 2.32
CA GLY A 148 2.46 -5.39 3.27
C GLY A 148 1.28 -4.74 4.00
N TYR A 149 0.26 -4.29 3.28
CA TYR A 149 -0.94 -3.70 3.87
C TYR A 149 -1.78 -4.71 4.66
N PHE A 150 -1.84 -5.96 4.21
CA PHE A 150 -2.53 -7.02 4.93
C PHE A 150 -1.89 -7.33 6.29
N ILE A 151 -0.56 -7.26 6.39
CA ILE A 151 0.16 -7.42 7.67
C ILE A 151 -0.05 -6.21 8.59
N GLN A 152 -0.24 -5.02 8.04
CA GLN A 152 -0.46 -3.78 8.80
C GLN A 152 -1.91 -3.64 9.33
N GLY A 153 -2.88 -4.27 8.69
CA GLY A 153 -4.31 -4.24 9.07
C GLY A 153 -4.65 -5.22 10.15
#